data_c1d6726bd2852accec8ab7e1ab69f100
#
_entry.id   c1d6726bd2852accec8ab7e1ab69f100
#
_cell.length_a   1.000
_cell.length_b   1.000
_cell.length_c   1.000
_cell.angle_alpha   90.00
_cell.angle_beta   90.00
_cell.angle_gamma   90.00
#
_symmetry.space_group_name_H-M   'P 1'
#
loop_
_entity.id
_entity.type
_entity.pdbx_description
1 polymer ?
#
loop_
_entity_poly.entity_id
_entity_poly.type
_entity_poly.pdbx_seq_one_letter_code
_entity_poly.pdbx_strand_id
1 'polypeptide(L)'
;DWAVPNDKMPDAQRLMERAVNDGTKIFIIQSADEWSEFIAVNSKAVFKDKFFVGTNWLGGVMFNKPHDIFKELPVGNALNWPYQALIHTGVERMGLVMEGEELLVGAYHTYPMAIGTAMGIVPMGKGSVLFSTLDIYGNIINDSAAGLVAKKLIFNMIDFN
;
A
#
# COMPACT_ATOMS: atom_id res chain seq x y z
N ASP A 1 -4.99 4.88 14.64
CA ASP A 1 -3.66 5.50 14.72
C ASP A 1 -2.64 4.43 15.06
N TRP A 2 -1.93 3.97 14.03
CA TRP A 2 -0.87 2.96 14.16
C TRP A 2 0.46 3.53 13.72
N ALA A 3 0.89 4.64 14.34
CA ALA A 3 2.32 4.83 14.44
C ALA A 3 2.88 3.62 15.19
N VAL A 4 3.97 3.02 14.71
CA VAL A 4 4.61 1.93 15.46
C VAL A 4 4.91 2.48 16.86
N PRO A 5 4.20 2.04 17.92
CA PRO A 5 4.43 2.58 19.24
C PRO A 5 5.89 2.36 19.62
N ASN A 6 6.50 3.29 20.34
CA ASN A 6 7.91 3.18 20.72
C ASN A 6 8.26 1.89 21.46
N ASP A 7 7.31 1.33 22.22
CA ASP A 7 7.45 0.04 22.90
C ASP A 7 7.40 -1.16 21.95
N LYS A 8 6.85 -1.00 20.73
CA LYS A 8 6.80 -2.02 19.67
C LYS A 8 7.91 -1.87 18.61
N MET A 9 8.70 -0.82 18.69
CA MET A 9 9.77 -0.57 17.74
C MET A 9 10.77 -1.74 17.63
N PRO A 10 11.18 -2.41 18.75
CA PRO A 10 12.06 -3.59 18.65
C PRO A 10 11.43 -4.76 17.87
N ASP A 11 10.12 -4.97 17.98
CA ASP A 11 9.42 -6.02 17.25
C ASP A 11 9.30 -5.69 15.76
N ALA A 12 9.02 -4.42 15.43
CA ALA A 12 9.01 -3.94 14.05
C ALA A 12 10.39 -4.09 13.39
N GLN A 13 11.45 -3.72 14.10
CA GLN A 13 12.82 -3.88 13.62
C GLN A 13 13.17 -5.35 13.37
N ARG A 14 12.83 -6.25 14.31
CA ARG A 14 13.02 -7.70 14.15
C ARG A 14 12.26 -8.25 12.95
N LEU A 15 11.07 -7.73 12.68
CA LEU A 15 10.30 -8.10 11.49
C LEU A 15 11.04 -7.72 10.20
N MET A 16 11.57 -6.50 10.12
CA MET A 16 12.38 -6.04 8.97
C MET A 16 13.68 -6.84 8.82
N GLU A 17 14.36 -7.16 9.92
CA GLU A 17 15.54 -8.02 9.91
C GLU A 17 15.26 -9.41 9.31
N ARG A 18 14.08 -9.99 9.58
CA ARG A 18 13.65 -11.23 8.96
C ARG A 18 13.43 -11.10 7.46
N ALA A 19 12.90 -9.97 6.98
CA ALA A 19 12.81 -9.73 5.55
C ALA A 19 14.22 -9.69 4.92
N VAL A 20 15.13 -8.95 5.54
CA VAL A 20 16.50 -8.78 5.05
C VAL A 20 17.25 -10.11 5.00
N ASN A 21 17.20 -10.90 6.08
CA ASN A 21 18.07 -12.06 6.28
C ASN A 21 17.43 -13.40 5.84
N ASP A 22 16.13 -13.57 6.09
CA ASP A 22 15.44 -14.84 5.94
C ASP A 22 14.57 -14.92 4.68
N GLY A 23 14.41 -13.82 3.96
CA GLY A 23 13.55 -13.75 2.77
C GLY A 23 12.06 -13.65 3.10
N THR A 24 11.71 -13.22 4.32
CA THR A 24 10.32 -13.02 4.72
C THR A 24 9.67 -11.92 3.89
N LYS A 25 8.45 -12.16 3.41
CA LYS A 25 7.60 -11.15 2.78
C LYS A 25 6.69 -10.54 3.85
N ILE A 26 6.68 -9.22 3.93
CA ILE A 26 5.88 -8.46 4.90
C ILE A 26 4.79 -7.72 4.14
N PHE A 27 3.56 -7.76 4.65
CA PHE A 27 2.42 -7.04 4.10
C PHE A 27 1.94 -5.99 5.09
N ILE A 28 2.06 -4.72 4.72
CA ILE A 28 1.57 -3.56 5.49
C ILE A 28 0.34 -3.05 4.77
N ILE A 29 -0.83 -3.45 5.26
CA ILE A 29 -2.14 -3.21 4.64
C ILE A 29 -2.99 -2.19 5.41
N GLN A 30 -2.37 -1.53 6.39
CA GLN A 30 -2.97 -0.46 7.19
C GLN A 30 -1.86 0.50 7.64
N SER A 31 -2.17 1.79 7.70
CA SER A 31 -1.25 2.86 8.16
C SER A 31 0.13 2.83 7.46
N ALA A 32 0.14 2.52 6.16
CA ALA A 32 1.37 2.40 5.39
C ALA A 32 2.20 3.70 5.37
N ASP A 33 1.55 4.85 5.50
CA ASP A 33 2.21 6.15 5.60
C ASP A 33 3.06 6.30 6.87
N GLU A 34 2.62 5.70 7.98
CA GLU A 34 3.36 5.70 9.24
C GLU A 34 4.57 4.75 9.21
N TRP A 35 4.52 3.72 8.37
CA TRP A 35 5.61 2.76 8.17
C TRP A 35 6.63 3.20 7.13
N SER A 36 6.31 4.22 6.31
CA SER A 36 7.12 4.57 5.14
C SER A 36 8.55 4.99 5.46
N GLU A 37 8.76 5.78 6.50
CA GLU A 37 10.10 6.16 6.97
C GLU A 37 10.88 4.94 7.50
N PHE A 38 10.21 4.06 8.23
CA PHE A 38 10.82 2.85 8.77
C PHE A 38 11.21 1.86 7.68
N ILE A 39 10.39 1.71 6.63
CA ILE A 39 10.72 0.93 5.44
C ILE A 39 11.94 1.53 4.75
N ALA A 40 11.98 2.85 4.57
CA ALA A 40 13.08 3.54 3.90
C ALA A 40 14.41 3.35 4.64
N VAL A 41 14.43 3.48 5.96
CA VAL A 41 15.65 3.31 6.78
C VAL A 41 16.20 1.87 6.67
N ASN A 42 15.36 0.86 6.50
CA ASN A 42 15.73 -0.55 6.45
C ASN A 42 15.91 -1.11 5.03
N SER A 43 15.79 -0.28 4.00
CA SER A 43 15.85 -0.68 2.59
C SER A 43 16.71 0.28 1.76
N LYS A 44 16.64 0.15 0.44
CA LYS A 44 17.21 1.13 -0.51
C LYS A 44 16.17 2.14 -1.00
N ALA A 45 14.92 2.01 -0.56
CA ALA A 45 13.88 2.96 -0.90
C ALA A 45 14.10 4.30 -0.19
N VAL A 46 13.62 5.36 -0.78
CA VAL A 46 13.70 6.71 -0.21
C VAL A 46 12.28 7.25 -0.08
N PHE A 47 11.82 7.41 1.15
CA PHE A 47 10.58 8.13 1.42
C PHE A 47 10.86 9.64 1.43
N LYS A 48 10.07 10.40 0.69
CA LYS A 48 10.23 11.85 0.56
C LYS A 48 9.07 12.62 1.17
N ASP A 49 7.84 12.17 0.94
CA ASP A 49 6.64 12.90 1.36
C ASP A 49 5.40 12.01 1.24
N LYS A 50 4.27 12.51 1.69
CA LYS A 50 2.94 11.95 1.49
C LYS A 50 1.93 13.04 1.17
N PHE A 51 0.88 12.70 0.47
CA PHE A 51 -0.19 13.64 0.14
C PHE A 51 -1.56 12.97 0.17
N PHE A 52 -2.58 13.75 0.43
CA PHE A 52 -3.95 13.30 0.30
C PHE A 52 -4.36 13.14 -1.15
N VAL A 53 -4.99 12.02 -1.48
CA VAL A 53 -5.64 11.81 -2.76
C VAL A 53 -7.09 12.19 -2.64
N GLY A 54 -7.50 13.24 -3.33
CA GLY A 54 -8.90 13.69 -3.37
C GLY A 54 -9.81 12.64 -4.03
N THR A 55 -11.08 12.66 -3.65
CA THR A 55 -12.08 11.69 -4.12
C THR A 55 -13.04 12.21 -5.17
N ASN A 56 -12.98 13.51 -5.46
CA ASN A 56 -13.77 14.09 -6.53
C ASN A 56 -12.99 14.04 -7.86
N TRP A 57 -13.69 14.19 -8.97
CA TRP A 57 -13.09 14.15 -10.29
C TRP A 57 -12.04 15.25 -10.56
N LEU A 58 -12.00 16.27 -9.73
CA LEU A 58 -10.96 17.32 -9.72
C LEU A 58 -9.83 17.00 -8.72
N GLY A 59 -10.05 16.10 -7.76
CA GLY A 59 -9.18 15.92 -6.60
C GLY A 59 -8.02 14.97 -6.83
N GLY A 60 -8.26 13.83 -7.38
CA GLY A 60 -7.20 12.85 -7.55
C GLY A 60 -7.69 11.49 -8.00
N VAL A 61 -6.77 10.69 -8.46
CA VAL A 61 -7.01 9.35 -9.01
C VAL A 61 -5.95 8.40 -8.50
N MET A 62 -6.36 7.18 -8.22
CA MET A 62 -5.46 6.04 -8.08
C MET A 62 -5.64 5.12 -9.29
N PHE A 63 -4.56 4.51 -9.75
CA PHE A 63 -4.57 3.60 -10.92
C PHE A 63 -3.64 2.43 -10.67
N ASN A 64 -4.04 1.23 -11.09
CA ASN A 64 -3.23 0.03 -10.96
C ASN A 64 -2.64 -0.39 -12.30
N LYS A 65 -1.47 -1.03 -12.23
CA LYS A 65 -0.87 -1.73 -13.37
C LYS A 65 -1.15 -3.23 -13.30
N PRO A 66 -1.07 -3.97 -14.42
CA PRO A 66 -1.13 -5.42 -14.39
C PRO A 66 -0.01 -6.01 -13.52
N HIS A 67 -0.40 -6.86 -12.56
CA HIS A 67 0.48 -7.60 -11.67
C HIS A 67 -0.28 -8.78 -11.06
N ASP A 68 0.42 -9.84 -10.66
CA ASP A 68 -0.19 -11.07 -10.12
C ASP A 68 -1.03 -10.84 -8.85
N ILE A 69 -0.69 -9.81 -8.07
CA ILE A 69 -1.49 -9.37 -6.90
C ILE A 69 -2.92 -8.98 -7.30
N PHE A 70 -3.14 -8.55 -8.54
CA PHE A 70 -4.47 -8.22 -9.07
C PHE A 70 -5.09 -9.35 -9.90
N LYS A 71 -4.61 -10.58 -9.76
CA LYS A 71 -5.18 -11.74 -10.46
C LYS A 71 -6.69 -11.83 -10.24
N GLU A 72 -7.45 -11.92 -11.33
CA GLU A 72 -8.92 -11.93 -11.35
C GLU A 72 -9.58 -10.61 -10.86
N LEU A 73 -8.82 -9.54 -10.77
CA LEU A 73 -9.32 -8.20 -10.49
C LEU A 73 -9.06 -7.28 -11.69
N PRO A 74 -9.86 -6.23 -11.90
CA PRO A 74 -9.61 -5.28 -12.99
C PRO A 74 -8.25 -4.57 -12.82
N VAL A 75 -7.52 -4.44 -13.94
CA VAL A 75 -6.20 -3.78 -13.97
C VAL A 75 -6.07 -2.85 -15.17
N GLY A 76 -5.07 -1.97 -15.13
CA GLY A 76 -4.77 -1.04 -16.21
C GLY A 76 -5.75 0.13 -16.29
N ASN A 77 -6.47 0.41 -15.22
CA ASN A 77 -7.49 1.45 -15.13
C ASN A 77 -7.36 2.28 -13.86
N ALA A 78 -8.07 3.41 -13.82
CA ALA A 78 -8.31 4.11 -12.58
C ALA A 78 -9.04 3.21 -11.59
N LEU A 79 -8.64 3.25 -10.31
CA LEU A 79 -9.34 2.52 -9.26
C LEU A 79 -10.70 3.19 -8.99
N ASN A 80 -11.73 2.65 -9.59
CA ASN A 80 -13.11 3.08 -9.38
C ASN A 80 -13.94 1.89 -8.89
N TRP A 81 -15.01 1.58 -9.50
CA TRP A 81 -15.76 0.35 -9.31
C TRP A 81 -14.89 -0.87 -9.73
N PRO A 82 -14.65 -1.89 -8.95
CA PRO A 82 -15.12 -2.28 -7.61
C PRO A 82 -14.21 -1.84 -6.45
N TYR A 83 -13.20 -1.05 -6.67
CA TYR A 83 -12.24 -0.63 -5.62
C TYR A 83 -12.71 0.59 -4.81
N GLN A 84 -13.82 1.20 -5.18
CA GLN A 84 -14.23 2.52 -4.72
C GLN A 84 -14.22 2.68 -3.19
N ALA A 85 -14.73 1.70 -2.44
CA ALA A 85 -14.74 1.80 -0.99
C ALA A 85 -13.35 1.64 -0.37
N LEU A 86 -12.39 0.98 -1.04
CA LEU A 86 -11.01 0.87 -0.57
C LEU A 86 -10.27 2.20 -0.64
N ILE A 87 -10.69 3.11 -1.51
CA ILE A 87 -10.07 4.43 -1.70
C ILE A 87 -10.91 5.57 -1.11
N HIS A 88 -12.15 5.32 -0.71
CA HIS A 88 -13.09 6.36 -0.25
C HIS A 88 -13.34 6.37 1.26
N THR A 89 -12.77 5.45 2.02
CA THR A 89 -12.97 5.37 3.46
C THR A 89 -11.77 5.90 4.23
N GLY A 90 -12.04 6.85 5.14
CA GLY A 90 -11.11 7.29 6.17
C GLY A 90 -9.81 7.94 5.70
N VAL A 91 -8.75 7.68 6.45
CA VAL A 91 -7.40 8.27 6.31
C VAL A 91 -6.52 7.59 5.28
N GLU A 92 -6.93 6.44 4.76
CA GLU A 92 -6.13 5.59 3.86
C GLU A 92 -6.10 6.11 2.39
N ARG A 93 -6.48 7.38 2.18
CA ARG A 93 -6.45 8.04 0.87
C ARG A 93 -5.13 8.77 0.63
N MET A 94 -4.06 8.05 0.80
CA MET A 94 -2.73 8.63 0.71
C MET A 94 -2.01 8.21 -0.56
N GLY A 95 -1.28 9.15 -1.16
CA GLY A 95 -0.19 8.88 -2.07
C GLY A 95 1.12 9.05 -1.31
N LEU A 96 2.03 8.08 -1.39
CA LEU A 96 3.35 8.15 -0.81
C LEU A 96 4.36 8.53 -1.89
N VAL A 97 5.14 9.57 -1.66
CA VAL A 97 6.25 9.94 -2.54
C VAL A 97 7.46 9.12 -2.12
N MET A 98 7.66 8.00 -2.78
CA MET A 98 8.69 7.02 -2.49
C MET A 98 9.50 6.72 -3.76
N GLU A 99 10.74 6.35 -3.63
CA GLU A 99 11.61 5.94 -4.73
C GLU A 99 12.26 4.59 -4.40
N GLY A 100 12.51 3.77 -5.42
CA GLY A 100 13.15 2.45 -5.25
C GLY A 100 12.17 1.31 -4.97
N GLU A 101 10.86 1.56 -5.07
CA GLU A 101 9.82 0.55 -5.00
C GLU A 101 9.40 0.06 -6.40
N GLU A 102 8.80 -1.11 -6.44
CA GLU A 102 7.97 -1.53 -7.56
C GLU A 102 6.56 -0.99 -7.36
N LEU A 103 6.16 -0.01 -8.17
CA LEU A 103 4.83 0.58 -8.12
C LEU A 103 3.77 -0.42 -8.61
N LEU A 104 2.75 -0.68 -7.79
CA LEU A 104 1.57 -1.49 -8.12
C LEU A 104 0.33 -0.62 -8.33
N VAL A 105 0.11 0.35 -7.43
CA VAL A 105 -0.95 1.36 -7.55
C VAL A 105 -0.32 2.74 -7.44
N GLY A 106 -0.42 3.48 -8.54
CA GLY A 106 -0.05 4.89 -8.55
C GLY A 106 -1.16 5.76 -7.99
N ALA A 107 -0.77 6.90 -7.41
CA ALA A 107 -1.67 7.92 -6.90
C ALA A 107 -1.31 9.27 -7.52
N TYR A 108 -2.33 10.03 -7.88
CA TYR A 108 -2.19 11.35 -8.46
C TYR A 108 -3.20 12.32 -7.85
N HIS A 109 -2.75 13.54 -7.59
CA HIS A 109 -3.60 14.64 -7.15
C HIS A 109 -3.34 15.89 -7.97
N THR A 110 -4.41 16.58 -8.40
CA THR A 110 -4.30 17.75 -9.29
C THR A 110 -3.91 19.03 -8.58
N TYR A 111 -4.23 19.14 -7.28
CA TYR A 111 -3.96 20.38 -6.54
C TYR A 111 -3.67 20.11 -5.05
N PRO A 112 -2.43 20.34 -4.60
CA PRO A 112 -1.26 20.61 -5.43
C PRO A 112 -0.96 19.43 -6.36
N MET A 113 -0.32 19.67 -7.50
CA MET A 113 0.06 18.58 -8.40
C MET A 113 1.06 17.68 -7.71
N ALA A 114 0.64 16.44 -7.44
CA ALA A 114 1.43 15.43 -6.78
C ALA A 114 1.24 14.06 -7.43
N ILE A 115 2.31 13.31 -7.51
CA ILE A 115 2.34 11.92 -8.01
C ILE A 115 3.04 11.07 -6.97
N GLY A 116 2.52 9.89 -6.70
CA GLY A 116 3.09 8.96 -5.73
C GLY A 116 2.53 7.55 -5.86
N THR A 117 2.75 6.77 -4.84
CA THR A 117 2.40 5.36 -4.76
C THR A 117 1.36 5.14 -3.66
N ALA A 118 0.27 4.44 -3.99
CA ALA A 118 -0.72 3.99 -3.02
C ALA A 118 -0.53 2.51 -2.64
N MET A 119 0.12 1.72 -3.50
CA MET A 119 0.54 0.35 -3.20
C MET A 119 1.84 0.06 -3.96
N GLY A 120 2.82 -0.48 -3.27
CA GLY A 120 4.10 -0.82 -3.86
C GLY A 120 4.81 -1.96 -3.14
N ILE A 121 5.84 -2.50 -3.79
CA ILE A 121 6.73 -3.51 -3.21
C ILE A 121 8.13 -2.91 -3.09
N VAL A 122 8.68 -2.94 -1.90
CA VAL A 122 10.07 -2.54 -1.62
C VAL A 122 10.90 -3.79 -1.43
N PRO A 123 11.90 -4.06 -2.28
CA PRO A 123 12.87 -5.11 -2.03
C PRO A 123 13.65 -4.84 -0.74
N MET A 124 13.79 -5.86 0.10
CA MET A 124 14.46 -5.74 1.40
C MET A 124 15.36 -6.95 1.65
N GLY A 125 16.63 -6.83 1.28
CA GLY A 125 17.57 -7.94 1.36
C GLY A 125 17.13 -9.14 0.52
N LYS A 126 16.84 -10.27 1.18
CA LYS A 126 16.33 -11.49 0.52
C LYS A 126 14.81 -11.52 0.38
N GLY A 127 14.09 -10.68 1.11
CA GLY A 127 12.64 -10.60 1.11
C GLY A 127 12.13 -9.27 0.55
N SER A 128 10.93 -8.91 0.95
CA SER A 128 10.29 -7.67 0.50
C SER A 128 9.23 -7.18 1.48
N VAL A 129 8.91 -5.90 1.37
CA VAL A 129 7.76 -5.29 2.04
C VAL A 129 6.78 -4.82 0.97
N LEU A 130 5.57 -5.35 0.98
CA LEU A 130 4.44 -4.78 0.26
C LEU A 130 3.72 -3.83 1.21
N PHE A 131 3.54 -2.59 0.79
CA PHE A 131 2.76 -1.60 1.52
C PHE A 131 1.54 -1.15 0.72
N SER A 132 0.47 -0.80 1.40
CA SER A 132 -0.75 -0.29 0.78
C SER A 132 -1.42 0.76 1.65
N THR A 133 -1.81 1.88 1.04
CA THR A 133 -2.65 2.91 1.64
C THR A 133 -4.13 2.71 1.33
N LEU A 134 -4.50 1.65 0.59
CA LEU A 134 -5.88 1.26 0.39
C LEU A 134 -6.45 0.68 1.69
N ASP A 135 -7.70 1.00 2.02
CA ASP A 135 -8.39 0.47 3.20
C ASP A 135 -8.80 -1.00 2.99
N ILE A 136 -7.79 -1.86 2.85
CA ILE A 136 -7.98 -3.30 2.70
C ILE A 136 -8.46 -3.89 4.01
N TYR A 137 -7.82 -3.55 5.13
CA TYR A 137 -8.12 -4.09 6.45
C TYR A 137 -9.54 -3.73 6.90
N GLY A 138 -9.97 -2.48 6.76
CA GLY A 138 -11.31 -2.05 7.15
C GLY A 138 -12.43 -2.71 6.35
N ASN A 139 -12.14 -3.18 5.13
CA ASN A 139 -13.13 -3.81 4.26
C ASN A 139 -13.13 -5.35 4.29
N ILE A 140 -12.11 -6.00 4.83
CA ILE A 140 -11.97 -7.47 4.78
C ILE A 140 -13.13 -8.22 5.46
N ILE A 141 -13.76 -7.62 6.47
CA ILE A 141 -14.88 -8.21 7.21
C ILE A 141 -16.25 -7.94 6.55
N ASN A 142 -16.30 -7.08 5.54
CA ASN A 142 -17.55 -6.68 4.90
C ASN A 142 -17.95 -7.68 3.82
N ASP A 143 -19.27 -7.93 3.71
CA ASP A 143 -19.87 -8.73 2.62
C ASP A 143 -20.34 -7.84 1.45
N SER A 144 -19.59 -6.76 1.20
CA SER A 144 -19.81 -5.83 0.09
C SER A 144 -18.91 -6.17 -1.10
N ALA A 145 -19.13 -5.53 -2.24
CA ALA A 145 -18.24 -5.64 -3.38
C ALA A 145 -16.78 -5.25 -3.03
N ALA A 146 -16.60 -4.22 -2.21
CA ALA A 146 -15.29 -3.81 -1.71
C ALA A 146 -14.68 -4.87 -0.78
N GLY A 147 -15.48 -5.50 0.07
CA GLY A 147 -15.05 -6.61 0.92
C GLY A 147 -14.59 -7.82 0.10
N LEU A 148 -15.27 -8.15 -0.98
CA LEU A 148 -14.82 -9.20 -1.90
C LEU A 148 -13.49 -8.86 -2.56
N VAL A 149 -13.30 -7.61 -2.99
CA VAL A 149 -12.02 -7.14 -3.55
C VAL A 149 -10.92 -7.19 -2.48
N ALA A 150 -11.18 -6.71 -1.26
CA ALA A 150 -10.22 -6.77 -0.16
C ALA A 150 -9.79 -8.20 0.17
N LYS A 151 -10.76 -9.14 0.30
CA LYS A 151 -10.50 -10.56 0.50
C LYS A 151 -9.64 -11.15 -0.64
N LYS A 152 -10.00 -10.83 -1.90
CA LYS A 152 -9.24 -11.31 -3.07
C LYS A 152 -7.82 -10.78 -3.10
N LEU A 153 -7.61 -9.50 -2.79
CA LEU A 153 -6.26 -8.91 -2.68
C LEU A 153 -5.42 -9.64 -1.62
N ILE A 154 -5.97 -9.91 -0.44
CA ILE A 154 -5.26 -10.66 0.61
C ILE A 154 -4.89 -12.07 0.15
N PHE A 155 -5.81 -12.80 -0.48
CA PHE A 155 -5.51 -14.13 -1.02
C PHE A 155 -4.39 -14.05 -2.07
N ASN A 156 -4.47 -13.10 -3.00
CA ASN A 156 -3.45 -12.93 -4.01
C ASN A 156 -2.08 -12.53 -3.41
N MET A 157 -2.07 -11.73 -2.34
CA MET A 157 -0.83 -11.38 -1.61
C MET A 157 -0.19 -12.61 -0.96
N ILE A 158 -1.00 -13.49 -0.35
CA ILE A 158 -0.52 -14.73 0.28
C ILE A 158 0.05 -15.69 -0.78
N ASP A 159 -0.61 -15.79 -1.93
CA ASP A 159 -0.20 -16.66 -3.04
C ASP A 159 0.95 -16.06 -3.88
N PHE A 160 1.25 -14.77 -3.69
CA PHE A 160 2.32 -14.10 -4.42
C PHE A 160 3.68 -14.57 -3.94
N ASN A 161 4.39 -15.31 -4.80
CA ASN A 161 5.73 -15.85 -4.56
C ASN A 161 6.82 -15.06 -5.28
#